data_d0b61d667236efd7a1b5beac20db2d60
#
_entry.id   d0b61d667236efd7a1b5beac20db2d60
#
_cell.length_a   1.000
_cell.length_b   1.000
_cell.length_c   1.000
_cell.angle_alpha   90.00
_cell.angle_beta   90.00
_cell.angle_gamma   90.00
#
_symmetry.space_group_name_H-M   'P 1'
#
loop_
_entity.id
_entity.type
_entity.pdbx_description
1 polymer ?
#
loop_
_entity_poly.entity_id
_entity_poly.type
_entity_poly.pdbx_seq_one_letter_code
_entity_poly.pdbx_strand_id
1 'polypeptide(L)'
;MDTTGGNQPIYHKKTFENIPEEKRRRILAAAIGEFANKGFDNANINVIASKAGVSVGSLYKYFNTKQDLFLTAVHHGISILEETLGPLSQADMDVRDKLELIIRTVQTTSRQLEDLIKLYNEMTSENNAELVRLISQDMETVSAAVYTQVIAQAQQEGLIRRDVDPRMFAFLLDNLFTNLQFSYACGYYQ
;
A
#
# COMPACT_ATOMS: atom_id res chain seq x y z
N MET A 1 17.99 -16.35 13.02
CA MET A 1 18.09 -14.96 13.56
C MET A 1 16.79 -14.29 13.17
N ASP A 2 15.96 -14.10 14.20
CA ASP A 2 14.62 -13.50 14.09
C ASP A 2 14.69 -12.12 13.44
N THR A 3 14.15 -11.97 12.26
CA THR A 3 13.85 -10.67 11.68
C THR A 3 12.39 -10.33 11.96
N THR A 4 12.15 -9.95 13.21
CA THR A 4 11.43 -8.76 13.67
C THR A 4 10.30 -8.28 12.77
N GLY A 5 9.07 -8.62 13.14
CA GLY A 5 7.95 -7.74 12.97
C GLY A 5 8.29 -6.41 13.66
N GLY A 6 8.77 -5.43 12.93
CA GLY A 6 8.97 -4.07 13.41
C GLY A 6 7.62 -3.59 13.91
N ASN A 7 7.62 -3.06 15.14
CA ASN A 7 6.43 -2.50 15.78
C ASN A 7 6.01 -1.27 14.96
N GLN A 8 5.16 -1.47 13.93
CA GLN A 8 4.64 -0.37 13.10
C GLN A 8 3.91 0.60 14.02
N PRO A 9 4.10 1.90 13.86
CA PRO A 9 3.45 2.89 14.68
C PRO A 9 1.92 2.79 14.52
N ILE A 10 1.20 2.69 15.63
CA ILE A 10 -0.26 2.60 15.64
C ILE A 10 -0.81 4.03 15.69
N TYR A 11 -1.52 4.43 14.63
CA TYR A 11 -2.11 5.78 14.49
C TYR A 11 -3.59 5.85 14.88
N HIS A 12 -4.15 4.79 15.44
CA HIS A 12 -5.52 4.78 15.94
C HIS A 12 -5.57 4.41 17.41
N LYS A 13 -6.68 4.74 18.05
CA LYS A 13 -6.93 4.38 19.44
C LYS A 13 -7.38 2.92 19.55
N LYS A 14 -7.12 2.28 20.66
CA LYS A 14 -7.58 0.92 20.97
C LYS A 14 -9.10 0.72 20.76
N THR A 15 -9.87 1.79 20.91
CA THR A 15 -11.32 1.78 20.64
C THR A 15 -11.66 1.45 19.19
N PHE A 16 -10.76 1.73 18.22
CA PHE A 16 -10.94 1.38 16.82
C PHE A 16 -10.77 -0.12 16.59
N GLU A 17 -9.89 -0.78 17.31
CA GLU A 17 -9.69 -2.23 17.22
C GLU A 17 -10.92 -3.01 17.74
N ASN A 18 -11.63 -2.43 18.71
CA ASN A 18 -12.75 -3.08 19.38
C ASN A 18 -14.11 -2.95 18.66
N ILE A 19 -14.19 -2.21 17.55
CA ILE A 19 -15.43 -2.14 16.76
C ILE A 19 -15.51 -3.30 15.77
N PRO A 20 -16.74 -3.68 15.31
CA PRO A 20 -16.91 -4.73 14.32
C PRO A 20 -16.08 -4.47 13.05
N GLU A 21 -15.52 -5.54 12.48
CA GLU A 21 -14.68 -5.52 11.27
C GLU A 21 -15.36 -4.76 10.12
N GLU A 22 -16.64 -5.05 9.88
CA GLU A 22 -17.42 -4.38 8.85
C GLU A 22 -17.47 -2.85 9.03
N LYS A 23 -17.52 -2.39 10.27
CA LYS A 23 -17.50 -0.96 10.57
C LYS A 23 -16.12 -0.36 10.36
N ARG A 24 -15.03 -1.08 10.72
CA ARG A 24 -13.66 -0.66 10.42
C ARG A 24 -13.47 -0.50 8.92
N ARG A 25 -13.86 -1.52 8.15
CA ARG A 25 -13.76 -1.55 6.70
C ARG A 25 -14.48 -0.37 6.05
N ARG A 26 -15.71 -0.05 6.47
CA ARG A 26 -16.46 1.11 5.95
C ARG A 26 -15.77 2.44 6.26
N ILE A 27 -15.23 2.60 7.47
CA ILE A 27 -14.50 3.82 7.85
C ILE A 27 -13.25 3.98 7.00
N LEU A 28 -12.44 2.93 6.85
CA LEU A 28 -11.21 2.97 6.05
C LEU A 28 -11.51 3.19 4.57
N ALA A 29 -12.50 2.51 4.00
CA ALA A 29 -12.90 2.71 2.60
C ALA A 29 -13.38 4.15 2.33
N ALA A 30 -14.18 4.72 3.24
CA ALA A 30 -14.62 6.11 3.12
C ALA A 30 -13.46 7.11 3.23
N ALA A 31 -12.49 6.84 4.13
CA ALA A 31 -11.30 7.67 4.30
C ALA A 31 -10.39 7.60 3.06
N ILE A 32 -10.08 6.39 2.59
CA ILE A 32 -9.28 6.15 1.39
C ILE A 32 -9.88 6.90 0.19
N GLY A 33 -11.17 6.71 -0.08
CA GLY A 33 -11.84 7.37 -1.20
C GLY A 33 -11.87 8.91 -1.09
N GLU A 34 -12.02 9.46 0.11
CA GLU A 34 -12.02 10.92 0.29
C GLU A 34 -10.61 11.50 0.13
N PHE A 35 -9.60 10.88 0.75
CA PHE A 35 -8.21 11.31 0.63
C PHE A 35 -7.66 11.15 -0.78
N ALA A 36 -7.96 10.06 -1.45
CA ALA A 36 -7.54 9.79 -2.82
C ALA A 36 -8.09 10.82 -3.83
N ASN A 37 -9.32 11.31 -3.61
CA ASN A 37 -9.98 12.21 -4.54
C ASN A 37 -9.80 13.71 -4.22
N LYS A 38 -9.44 14.05 -3.00
CA LYS A 38 -9.34 15.45 -2.52
C LYS A 38 -7.96 15.85 -2.04
N GLY A 39 -7.05 14.88 -1.90
CA GLY A 39 -5.78 15.06 -1.21
C GLY A 39 -5.95 15.21 0.30
N PHE A 40 -4.83 15.13 1.02
CA PHE A 40 -4.85 15.24 2.48
C PHE A 40 -5.44 16.59 2.95
N ASP A 41 -5.01 17.70 2.35
CA ASP A 41 -5.37 19.03 2.83
C ASP A 41 -6.87 19.33 2.68
N ASN A 42 -7.46 18.99 1.54
CA ASN A 42 -8.85 19.28 1.18
C ASN A 42 -9.86 18.23 1.62
N ALA A 43 -9.42 17.06 2.09
CA ALA A 43 -10.29 16.00 2.57
C ALA A 43 -11.09 16.44 3.80
N ASN A 44 -12.39 16.10 3.81
CA ASN A 44 -13.34 16.55 4.82
C ASN A 44 -13.82 15.39 5.71
N ILE A 45 -13.53 15.50 6.99
CA ILE A 45 -13.92 14.49 8.02
C ILE A 45 -15.43 14.30 8.09
N ASN A 46 -16.23 15.33 7.85
CA ASN A 46 -17.70 15.20 7.84
C ASN A 46 -18.17 14.32 6.67
N VAL A 47 -17.52 14.44 5.51
CA VAL A 47 -17.82 13.60 4.34
C VAL A 47 -17.42 12.14 4.62
N ILE A 48 -16.24 11.92 5.20
CA ILE A 48 -15.79 10.58 5.60
C ILE A 48 -16.78 9.95 6.58
N ALA A 49 -17.17 10.66 7.63
CA ALA A 49 -18.13 10.17 8.61
C ALA A 49 -19.47 9.80 7.97
N SER A 50 -20.00 10.67 7.11
CA SER A 50 -21.25 10.44 6.38
C SER A 50 -21.18 9.20 5.49
N LYS A 51 -20.13 9.08 4.67
CA LYS A 51 -19.93 7.90 3.80
C LYS A 51 -19.75 6.59 4.58
N ALA A 52 -19.07 6.66 5.73
CA ALA A 52 -18.87 5.51 6.62
C ALA A 52 -20.13 5.13 7.43
N GLY A 53 -21.17 5.97 7.44
CA GLY A 53 -22.35 5.76 8.26
C GLY A 53 -22.08 5.89 9.76
N VAL A 54 -21.23 6.83 10.16
CA VAL A 54 -20.88 7.14 11.56
C VAL A 54 -20.96 8.63 11.84
N SER A 55 -21.07 9.02 13.11
CA SER A 55 -20.96 10.43 13.48
C SER A 55 -19.50 10.89 13.49
N VAL A 56 -19.26 12.18 13.27
CA VAL A 56 -17.92 12.79 13.38
C VAL A 56 -17.34 12.57 14.79
N GLY A 57 -18.19 12.69 15.83
CA GLY A 57 -17.77 12.38 17.19
C GLY A 57 -17.32 10.93 17.38
N SER A 58 -17.89 9.99 16.62
CA SER A 58 -17.40 8.59 16.60
C SER A 58 -16.02 8.47 15.97
N LEU A 59 -15.73 9.19 14.88
CA LEU A 59 -14.39 9.20 14.30
C LEU A 59 -13.34 9.72 15.30
N TYR A 60 -13.63 10.79 16.03
CA TYR A 60 -12.72 11.31 17.04
C TYR A 60 -12.59 10.43 18.30
N LYS A 61 -13.49 9.46 18.50
CA LYS A 61 -13.27 8.38 19.48
C LYS A 61 -12.21 7.36 19.02
N TYR A 62 -11.99 7.25 17.70
CA TYR A 62 -11.06 6.30 17.11
C TYR A 62 -9.72 6.92 16.74
N PHE A 63 -9.73 8.19 16.31
CA PHE A 63 -8.56 8.92 15.82
C PHE A 63 -8.44 10.25 16.56
N ASN A 64 -7.23 10.69 16.91
CA ASN A 64 -7.06 12.00 17.55
C ASN A 64 -7.14 13.13 16.52
N THR A 65 -6.59 12.88 15.32
CA THR A 65 -6.44 13.88 14.26
C THR A 65 -6.87 13.33 12.89
N LYS A 66 -7.04 14.21 11.91
CA LYS A 66 -7.20 13.84 10.49
C LYS A 66 -5.98 13.07 9.98
N GLN A 67 -4.78 13.44 10.46
CA GLN A 67 -3.53 12.78 10.12
C GLN A 67 -3.50 11.33 10.61
N ASP A 68 -3.97 11.06 11.84
CA ASP A 68 -4.05 9.69 12.37
C ASP A 68 -4.97 8.81 11.52
N LEU A 69 -6.11 9.34 11.07
CA LEU A 69 -7.02 8.62 10.17
C LEU A 69 -6.36 8.37 8.81
N PHE A 70 -5.66 9.36 8.27
CA PHE A 70 -4.93 9.26 7.00
C PHE A 70 -3.84 8.17 7.09
N LEU A 71 -2.98 8.24 8.09
CA LEU A 71 -1.91 7.27 8.30
C LEU A 71 -2.44 5.85 8.53
N THR A 72 -3.56 5.71 9.26
CA THR A 72 -4.23 4.41 9.43
C THR A 72 -4.77 3.88 8.09
N ALA A 73 -5.33 4.74 7.25
CA ALA A 73 -5.82 4.36 5.93
C ALA A 73 -4.68 3.90 5.01
N VAL A 74 -3.54 4.58 5.05
CA VAL A 74 -2.34 4.20 4.29
C VAL A 74 -1.77 2.86 4.77
N HIS A 75 -1.61 2.68 6.08
CA HIS A 75 -1.15 1.40 6.65
C HIS A 75 -2.06 0.24 6.31
N HIS A 76 -3.37 0.48 6.23
CA HIS A 76 -4.30 -0.53 5.72
C HIS A 76 -4.02 -0.89 4.24
N GLY A 77 -3.69 0.10 3.41
CA GLY A 77 -3.25 -0.13 2.03
C GLY A 77 -1.96 -0.97 1.96
N ILE A 78 -0.98 -0.66 2.81
CA ILE A 78 0.26 -1.44 2.93
C ILE A 78 -0.03 -2.89 3.33
N SER A 79 -0.92 -3.12 4.30
CA SER A 79 -1.31 -4.48 4.71
C SER A 79 -1.95 -5.25 3.55
N ILE A 80 -2.78 -4.61 2.73
CA ILE A 80 -3.35 -5.24 1.53
C ILE A 80 -2.25 -5.60 0.53
N LEU A 81 -1.24 -4.75 0.36
CA LEU A 81 -0.10 -5.02 -0.49
C LEU A 81 0.72 -6.23 0.02
N GLU A 82 0.99 -6.28 1.33
CA GLU A 82 1.66 -7.41 1.99
C GLU A 82 0.90 -8.71 1.81
N GLU A 83 -0.40 -8.71 2.05
CA GLU A 83 -1.28 -9.87 1.87
C GLU A 83 -1.34 -10.34 0.42
N THR A 84 -1.21 -9.40 -0.52
CA THR A 84 -1.27 -9.68 -1.97
C THR A 84 0.06 -10.22 -2.50
N LEU A 85 1.19 -9.59 -2.14
CA LEU A 85 2.50 -9.91 -2.68
C LEU A 85 3.27 -10.96 -1.86
N GLY A 86 3.06 -10.99 -0.54
CA GLY A 86 3.78 -11.88 0.36
C GLY A 86 3.72 -13.36 -0.05
N PRO A 87 2.54 -13.93 -0.34
CA PRO A 87 2.41 -15.31 -0.79
C PRO A 87 3.18 -15.61 -2.10
N LEU A 88 3.27 -14.60 -3.00
CA LEU A 88 3.95 -14.76 -4.28
C LEU A 88 5.45 -14.94 -4.13
N SER A 89 6.06 -14.28 -3.15
CA SER A 89 7.50 -14.39 -2.90
C SER A 89 7.88 -15.78 -2.42
N GLN A 90 6.99 -16.45 -1.68
CA GLN A 90 7.23 -17.76 -1.05
C GLN A 90 6.70 -18.93 -1.88
N ALA A 91 6.00 -18.67 -2.98
CA ALA A 91 5.48 -19.71 -3.83
C ALA A 91 6.60 -20.59 -4.42
N ASP A 92 6.46 -21.90 -4.32
CA ASP A 92 7.37 -22.88 -4.92
C ASP A 92 7.04 -23.03 -6.42
N MET A 93 7.56 -22.10 -7.19
CA MET A 93 7.40 -22.03 -8.65
C MET A 93 8.65 -21.42 -9.28
N ASP A 94 8.83 -21.66 -10.57
CA ASP A 94 9.94 -21.04 -11.28
C ASP A 94 9.79 -19.52 -11.38
N VAL A 95 10.90 -18.82 -11.60
CA VAL A 95 10.93 -17.34 -11.62
C VAL A 95 10.06 -16.76 -12.71
N ARG A 96 9.96 -17.43 -13.86
CA ARG A 96 9.18 -16.91 -14.99
C ARG A 96 7.69 -16.91 -14.66
N ASP A 97 7.18 -18.01 -14.12
CA ASP A 97 5.79 -18.13 -13.66
C ASP A 97 5.48 -17.15 -12.53
N LYS A 98 6.44 -16.98 -11.61
CA LYS A 98 6.34 -16.02 -10.51
C LYS A 98 6.23 -14.59 -11.02
N LEU A 99 7.07 -14.18 -11.97
CA LEU A 99 6.99 -12.84 -12.59
C LEU A 99 5.67 -12.64 -13.36
N GLU A 100 5.22 -13.65 -14.10
CA GLU A 100 3.93 -13.59 -14.79
C GLU A 100 2.78 -13.42 -13.81
N LEU A 101 2.80 -14.17 -12.71
CA LEU A 101 1.79 -14.06 -11.66
C LEU A 101 1.80 -12.67 -10.99
N ILE A 102 2.97 -12.11 -10.70
CA ILE A 102 3.11 -10.74 -10.18
C ILE A 102 2.49 -9.74 -11.15
N ILE A 103 2.82 -9.79 -12.43
CA ILE A 103 2.28 -8.87 -13.46
C ILE A 103 0.75 -8.96 -13.52
N ARG A 104 0.19 -10.17 -13.57
CA ARG A 104 -1.25 -10.40 -13.59
C ARG A 104 -1.92 -9.89 -12.31
N THR A 105 -1.31 -10.12 -11.16
CA THR A 105 -1.80 -9.65 -9.87
C THR A 105 -1.81 -8.12 -9.82
N VAL A 106 -0.71 -7.47 -10.21
CA VAL A 106 -0.61 -6.01 -10.30
C VAL A 106 -1.71 -5.46 -11.22
N GLN A 107 -1.90 -6.04 -12.41
CA GLN A 107 -2.91 -5.58 -13.37
C GLN A 107 -4.34 -5.70 -12.81
N THR A 108 -4.65 -6.83 -12.17
CA THR A 108 -6.00 -7.10 -11.63
C THR A 108 -6.27 -6.21 -10.42
N THR A 109 -5.31 -6.15 -9.50
CA THR A 109 -5.43 -5.41 -8.24
C THR A 109 -5.49 -3.90 -8.47
N SER A 110 -4.74 -3.38 -9.46
CA SER A 110 -4.74 -1.94 -9.78
C SER A 110 -6.13 -1.42 -10.17
N ARG A 111 -6.90 -2.24 -10.85
CA ARG A 111 -8.30 -1.87 -11.21
C ARG A 111 -9.25 -1.93 -10.02
N GLN A 112 -8.98 -2.82 -9.07
CA GLN A 112 -9.83 -3.00 -7.89
C GLN A 112 -9.51 -2.02 -6.77
N LEU A 113 -8.26 -1.56 -6.70
CA LEU A 113 -7.73 -0.71 -5.64
C LEU A 113 -7.32 0.69 -6.14
N GLU A 114 -8.04 1.22 -7.13
CA GLU A 114 -7.76 2.52 -7.76
C GLU A 114 -7.58 3.64 -6.73
N ASP A 115 -8.48 3.71 -5.73
CA ASP A 115 -8.39 4.72 -4.68
C ASP A 115 -7.15 4.56 -3.79
N LEU A 116 -6.68 3.33 -3.53
CA LEU A 116 -5.43 3.11 -2.80
C LEU A 116 -4.20 3.56 -3.60
N ILE A 117 -4.20 3.33 -4.90
CA ILE A 117 -3.11 3.78 -5.79
C ILE A 117 -3.10 5.31 -5.87
N LYS A 118 -4.27 5.94 -5.97
CA LYS A 118 -4.39 7.40 -5.93
C LYS A 118 -3.92 7.96 -4.59
N LEU A 119 -4.30 7.32 -3.48
CA LEU A 119 -3.85 7.69 -2.14
C LEU A 119 -2.31 7.62 -2.02
N TYR A 120 -1.69 6.58 -2.57
CA TYR A 120 -0.24 6.45 -2.62
C TYR A 120 0.42 7.60 -3.41
N ASN A 121 -0.10 7.92 -4.59
CA ASN A 121 0.41 9.00 -5.41
C ASN A 121 0.24 10.38 -4.75
N GLU A 122 -0.87 10.59 -4.05
CA GLU A 122 -1.11 11.82 -3.26
C GLU A 122 -0.07 11.98 -2.15
N MET A 123 0.32 10.89 -1.52
CA MET A 123 1.36 10.90 -0.49
C MET A 123 2.73 11.29 -1.04
N THR A 124 3.08 10.79 -2.24
CA THR A 124 4.38 11.07 -2.86
C THR A 124 4.46 12.47 -3.48
N SER A 125 3.39 13.26 -3.41
CA SER A 125 3.40 14.64 -3.88
C SER A 125 4.27 15.53 -2.98
N GLU A 126 4.92 16.54 -3.56
CA GLU A 126 5.89 17.42 -2.88
C GLU A 126 5.30 18.15 -1.65
N ASN A 127 3.97 18.31 -1.59
CA ASN A 127 3.28 19.04 -0.53
C ASN A 127 3.19 18.26 0.81
N ASN A 128 3.48 16.95 0.81
CA ASN A 128 3.31 16.07 1.97
C ASN A 128 4.61 15.40 2.44
N ALA A 129 5.76 16.05 2.27
CA ALA A 129 7.08 15.47 2.56
C ALA A 129 7.21 14.87 3.98
N GLU A 130 6.53 15.44 4.98
CA GLU A 130 6.52 14.87 6.34
C GLU A 130 5.73 13.57 6.42
N LEU A 131 4.56 13.49 5.78
CA LEU A 131 3.75 12.28 5.70
C LEU A 131 4.47 11.18 4.90
N VAL A 132 5.10 11.55 3.79
CA VAL A 132 5.94 10.64 2.99
C VAL A 132 7.02 10.02 3.85
N ARG A 133 7.75 10.82 4.62
CA ARG A 133 8.84 10.32 5.48
C ARG A 133 8.36 9.34 6.56
N LEU A 134 7.14 9.51 7.07
CA LEU A 134 6.58 8.61 8.09
C LEU A 134 6.23 7.22 7.53
N ILE A 135 5.99 7.13 6.24
CA ILE A 135 5.40 5.93 5.62
C ILE A 135 6.33 5.28 4.59
N SER A 136 7.22 6.07 3.96
CA SER A 136 8.09 5.59 2.87
C SER A 136 8.88 4.34 3.25
N GLN A 137 9.39 4.30 4.47
CA GLN A 137 10.19 3.16 4.94
C GLN A 137 9.36 1.86 5.01
N ASP A 138 8.10 1.93 5.40
CA ASP A 138 7.24 0.75 5.54
C ASP A 138 6.79 0.25 4.16
N MET A 139 6.45 1.14 3.25
CA MET A 139 6.01 0.79 1.90
C MET A 139 7.12 0.21 1.03
N GLU A 140 8.28 0.87 1.01
CA GLU A 140 9.44 0.41 0.24
C GLU A 140 9.95 -0.96 0.72
N THR A 141 9.74 -1.29 2.00
CA THR A 141 10.21 -2.55 2.56
C THR A 141 9.43 -3.75 2.01
N VAL A 142 8.12 -3.63 1.80
CA VAL A 142 7.27 -4.74 1.36
C VAL A 142 7.57 -5.17 -0.07
N SER A 143 7.45 -4.25 -1.01
CA SER A 143 7.70 -4.53 -2.44
C SER A 143 9.16 -4.85 -2.70
N ALA A 144 10.10 -4.11 -2.10
CA ALA A 144 11.52 -4.34 -2.24
C ALA A 144 11.95 -5.72 -1.74
N ALA A 145 11.38 -6.22 -0.63
CA ALA A 145 11.68 -7.56 -0.13
C ALA A 145 11.24 -8.64 -1.13
N VAL A 146 10.01 -8.56 -1.64
CA VAL A 146 9.48 -9.50 -2.62
C VAL A 146 10.29 -9.51 -3.90
N TYR A 147 10.55 -8.34 -4.49
CA TYR A 147 11.28 -8.26 -5.75
C TYR A 147 12.75 -8.65 -5.60
N THR A 148 13.40 -8.28 -4.49
CA THR A 148 14.79 -8.73 -4.22
C THR A 148 14.89 -10.23 -4.16
N GLN A 149 13.93 -10.91 -3.52
CA GLN A 149 13.89 -12.37 -3.44
C GLN A 149 13.69 -13.03 -4.81
N VAL A 150 12.77 -12.49 -5.62
CA VAL A 150 12.52 -12.98 -6.98
C VAL A 150 13.77 -12.82 -7.86
N ILE A 151 14.46 -11.70 -7.79
CA ILE A 151 15.69 -11.46 -8.55
C ILE A 151 16.82 -12.36 -8.08
N ALA A 152 16.98 -12.55 -6.77
CA ALA A 152 17.98 -13.47 -6.23
C ALA A 152 17.74 -14.92 -6.69
N GLN A 153 16.50 -15.36 -6.74
CA GLN A 153 16.13 -16.66 -7.30
C GLN A 153 16.49 -16.73 -8.80
N ALA A 154 16.16 -15.71 -9.59
CA ALA A 154 16.49 -15.63 -11.01
C ALA A 154 18.00 -15.72 -11.29
N GLN A 155 18.81 -15.15 -10.41
CA GLN A 155 20.29 -15.25 -10.49
C GLN A 155 20.76 -16.69 -10.17
N GLN A 156 20.16 -17.35 -9.18
CA GLN A 156 20.48 -18.75 -8.84
C GLN A 156 20.15 -19.70 -10.00
N GLU A 157 19.02 -19.48 -10.66
CA GLU A 157 18.57 -20.25 -11.83
C GLU A 157 19.32 -19.88 -13.13
N GLY A 158 20.19 -18.86 -13.09
CA GLY A 158 20.97 -18.42 -14.26
C GLY A 158 20.18 -17.65 -15.30
N LEU A 159 18.99 -17.15 -14.96
CA LEU A 159 18.14 -16.33 -15.85
C LEU A 159 18.57 -14.88 -15.87
N ILE A 160 19.23 -14.41 -14.82
CA ILE A 160 19.79 -13.07 -14.69
C ILE A 160 21.28 -13.17 -14.36
N ARG A 161 22.09 -12.30 -14.94
CA ARG A 161 23.51 -12.20 -14.70
C ARG A 161 23.80 -11.89 -13.22
N ARG A 162 24.84 -12.51 -12.65
CA ARG A 162 25.15 -12.43 -11.21
C ARG A 162 25.83 -11.14 -10.78
N ASP A 163 26.32 -10.34 -11.71
CA ASP A 163 26.98 -9.05 -11.44
C ASP A 163 25.99 -7.88 -11.30
N VAL A 164 24.69 -8.14 -11.42
CA VAL A 164 23.65 -7.17 -11.13
C VAL A 164 23.30 -7.21 -9.63
N ASP A 165 23.28 -6.06 -8.96
CA ASP A 165 22.80 -5.98 -7.57
C ASP A 165 21.30 -6.26 -7.53
N PRO A 166 20.84 -7.30 -6.81
CA PRO A 166 19.42 -7.64 -6.72
C PRO A 166 18.56 -6.50 -6.16
N ARG A 167 19.08 -5.71 -5.24
CA ARG A 167 18.36 -4.57 -4.64
C ARG A 167 18.13 -3.45 -5.64
N MET A 168 19.17 -3.12 -6.43
CA MET A 168 19.05 -2.11 -7.49
C MET A 168 18.01 -2.55 -8.53
N PHE A 169 18.01 -3.83 -8.91
CA PHE A 169 17.06 -4.34 -9.89
C PHE A 169 15.64 -4.39 -9.32
N ALA A 170 15.49 -4.77 -8.04
CA ALA A 170 14.21 -4.71 -7.32
C ALA A 170 13.65 -3.29 -7.30
N PHE A 171 14.48 -2.28 -7.03
CA PHE A 171 14.10 -0.87 -7.09
C PHE A 171 13.58 -0.46 -8.49
N LEU A 172 14.25 -0.89 -9.56
CA LEU A 172 13.79 -0.61 -10.92
C LEU A 172 12.46 -1.29 -11.24
N LEU A 173 12.26 -2.53 -10.80
CA LEU A 173 11.00 -3.23 -10.94
C LEU A 173 9.87 -2.57 -10.16
N ASP A 174 10.13 -2.16 -8.93
CA ASP A 174 9.16 -1.45 -8.10
C ASP A 174 8.67 -0.17 -8.77
N ASN A 175 9.60 0.64 -9.29
CA ASN A 175 9.25 1.82 -10.05
C ASN A 175 8.44 1.50 -11.32
N LEU A 176 8.80 0.44 -12.05
CA LEU A 176 8.08 0.02 -13.24
C LEU A 176 6.64 -0.40 -12.89
N PHE A 177 6.45 -1.19 -11.83
CA PHE A 177 5.13 -1.65 -11.40
C PHE A 177 4.29 -0.50 -10.84
N THR A 178 4.88 0.42 -10.08
CA THR A 178 4.19 1.62 -9.59
C THR A 178 3.68 2.48 -10.73
N ASN A 179 4.52 2.73 -11.76
CA ASN A 179 4.09 3.46 -12.96
C ASN A 179 3.00 2.71 -13.74
N LEU A 180 3.08 1.39 -13.83
CA LEU A 180 2.07 0.57 -14.47
C LEU A 180 0.73 0.65 -13.74
N GLN A 181 0.73 0.54 -12.40
CA GLN A 181 -0.46 0.70 -11.56
C GLN A 181 -1.11 2.07 -11.75
N PHE A 182 -0.30 3.13 -11.75
CA PHE A 182 -0.77 4.48 -12.01
C PHE A 182 -1.44 4.61 -13.39
N SER A 183 -0.84 4.03 -14.43
CA SER A 183 -1.39 4.06 -15.79
C SER A 183 -2.76 3.38 -15.88
N TYR A 184 -2.97 2.30 -15.14
CA TYR A 184 -4.28 1.62 -15.07
C TYR A 184 -5.31 2.42 -14.25
N ALA A 185 -4.90 3.04 -13.15
CA ALA A 185 -5.78 3.82 -12.29
C ALA A 185 -6.21 5.16 -12.93
N CYS A 186 -5.37 5.76 -13.77
CA CYS A 186 -5.65 7.04 -14.44
C CYS A 186 -6.36 6.92 -15.78
N GLY A 187 -6.78 5.71 -16.21
CA GLY A 187 -7.48 5.51 -17.47
C GLY A 187 -6.64 5.76 -18.73
N TYR A 188 -5.32 5.85 -18.61
CA TYR A 188 -4.43 6.09 -19.74
C TYR A 188 -4.50 4.97 -20.80
N TYR A 189 -4.86 3.74 -20.38
CA TYR A 189 -4.99 2.55 -21.21
C TYR A 189 -6.43 2.00 -21.25
N GLN A 190 -7.43 2.83 -21.01
CA GLN A 190 -8.84 2.43 -21.18
C GLN A 190 -9.30 2.60 -22.60
#